data_3c6fd287770b142b834c8cd287930bfb
#
_entry.id   3c6fd287770b142b834c8cd287930bfb
#
_cell.length_a   1.000
_cell.length_b   1.000
_cell.length_c   1.000
_cell.angle_alpha   90.00
_cell.angle_beta   90.00
_cell.angle_gamma   90.00
#
_symmetry.space_group_name_H-M   'P 1'
#
loop_
_entity.id
_entity.type
_entity.pdbx_description
1 polymer ?
#
loop_
_entity_poly.entity_id
_entity_poly.type
_entity_poly.pdbx_seq_one_letter_code
_entity_poly.pdbx_strand_id
1 'polypeptide(L)'
;FTDPIADGPVIQKSIERSLKKNTSLNDDFSVCTKFREKNKITPLVLMGYLNPIENLGYKKFSKIAYQSGVDGGLVVDCPPEESSALSDVLQENDICNIHLASPTTSKSRLESIVNASKGYLYYVSLKGITGSKISSIKSIERSINMIKKINENELPIVVGFGIKDKQTA
;
A
#
# COMPACT_ATOMS: atom_id res chain seq x y z
N PHE A 1 4.20 7.36 -16.57
CA PHE A 1 2.94 8.06 -16.28
C PHE A 1 1.85 7.02 -16.20
N THR A 2 1.28 6.77 -15.04
CA THR A 2 0.16 5.83 -14.90
C THR A 2 -1.09 6.60 -14.51
N ASP A 3 -2.19 6.33 -15.19
CA ASP A 3 -3.49 6.83 -14.76
C ASP A 3 -3.82 6.24 -13.38
N PRO A 4 -4.25 7.05 -12.41
CA PRO A 4 -4.57 6.59 -11.06
C PRO A 4 -5.89 5.82 -11.06
N ILE A 5 -5.84 4.57 -11.51
CA ILE A 5 -7.01 3.70 -11.74
C ILE A 5 -7.80 3.45 -10.44
N ALA A 6 -7.12 3.41 -9.31
CA ALA A 6 -7.74 3.15 -8.01
C ALA A 6 -8.15 4.42 -7.27
N ASP A 7 -7.77 5.60 -7.76
CA ASP A 7 -7.97 6.88 -7.09
C ASP A 7 -9.21 7.61 -7.62
N GLY A 8 -9.93 8.27 -6.74
CA GLY A 8 -11.06 9.11 -7.11
C GLY A 8 -10.64 10.51 -7.59
N PRO A 9 -11.60 11.32 -8.07
CA PRO A 9 -11.34 12.63 -8.68
C PRO A 9 -10.57 13.61 -7.79
N VAL A 10 -10.67 13.47 -6.47
CA VAL A 10 -9.98 14.33 -5.50
C VAL A 10 -8.48 14.06 -5.52
N ILE A 11 -8.08 12.79 -5.47
CA ILE A 11 -6.68 12.37 -5.53
C ILE A 11 -6.11 12.66 -6.91
N GLN A 12 -6.86 12.39 -7.98
CA GLN A 12 -6.43 12.71 -9.34
C GLN A 12 -6.08 14.19 -9.50
N LYS A 13 -6.94 15.11 -9.05
CA LYS A 13 -6.64 16.56 -9.06
C LYS A 13 -5.40 16.92 -8.23
N SER A 14 -5.13 16.19 -7.15
CA SER A 14 -3.93 16.38 -6.34
C SER A 14 -2.68 15.95 -7.11
N ILE A 15 -2.72 14.80 -7.76
CA ILE A 15 -1.65 14.29 -8.63
C ILE A 15 -1.36 15.28 -9.76
N GLU A 16 -2.39 15.78 -10.46
CA GLU A 16 -2.25 16.78 -11.51
C GLU A 16 -1.54 18.05 -11.02
N ARG A 17 -1.87 18.53 -9.82
CA ARG A 17 -1.18 19.69 -9.22
C ARG A 17 0.28 19.42 -8.92
N SER A 18 0.59 18.23 -8.43
CA SER A 18 1.95 17.79 -8.13
C SER A 18 2.79 17.69 -9.41
N LEU A 19 2.24 17.05 -10.44
CA LEU A 19 2.90 16.90 -11.75
C LEU A 19 3.18 18.24 -12.43
N LYS A 20 2.28 19.21 -12.30
CA LYS A 20 2.54 20.60 -12.80
C LYS A 20 3.76 21.25 -12.14
N LYS A 21 4.19 20.77 -10.98
CA LYS A 21 5.41 21.21 -10.27
C LYS A 21 6.61 20.31 -10.53
N ASN A 22 6.51 19.39 -11.50
CA ASN A 22 7.52 18.39 -11.83
C ASN A 22 7.94 17.51 -10.64
N THR A 23 7.02 17.25 -9.70
CA THR A 23 7.27 16.37 -8.56
C THR A 23 7.61 14.96 -9.08
N SER A 24 8.65 14.38 -8.53
CA SER A 24 9.19 13.08 -8.89
C SER A 24 9.30 12.15 -7.70
N LEU A 25 9.57 10.88 -7.92
CA LEU A 25 9.84 9.89 -6.87
C LEU A 25 11.06 10.30 -6.00
N ASN A 26 12.02 11.05 -6.53
CA ASN A 26 13.14 11.57 -5.75
C ASN A 26 12.70 12.60 -4.70
N ASP A 27 11.66 13.38 -4.99
CA ASP A 27 11.08 14.31 -4.02
C ASP A 27 10.40 13.55 -2.89
N ASP A 28 9.72 12.44 -3.19
CA ASP A 28 9.12 11.56 -2.18
C ASP A 28 10.19 10.98 -1.25
N PHE A 29 11.32 10.49 -1.79
CA PHE A 29 12.45 10.03 -0.98
C PHE A 29 13.04 11.15 -0.12
N SER A 30 13.13 12.37 -0.65
CA SER A 30 13.61 13.52 0.11
C SER A 30 12.68 13.85 1.30
N VAL A 31 11.38 13.72 1.12
CA VAL A 31 10.39 13.88 2.21
C VAL A 31 10.58 12.79 3.26
N CYS A 32 10.78 11.53 2.85
CA CYS A 32 11.05 10.41 3.75
C CYS A 32 12.30 10.66 4.60
N THR A 33 13.39 11.06 3.98
CA THR A 33 14.65 11.38 4.65
C THR A 33 14.46 12.49 5.69
N LYS A 34 13.82 13.59 5.32
CA LYS A 34 13.55 14.70 6.25
C LYS A 34 12.65 14.28 7.41
N PHE A 35 11.69 13.39 7.17
CA PHE A 35 10.86 12.84 8.24
C PHE A 35 11.71 12.02 9.21
N ARG A 36 12.61 11.17 8.69
CA ARG A 36 13.49 10.33 9.51
C ARG A 36 14.50 11.11 10.36
N GLU A 37 14.91 12.29 9.94
CA GLU A 37 15.75 13.17 10.77
C GLU A 37 15.09 13.48 12.12
N LYS A 38 13.75 13.62 12.12
CA LYS A 38 12.96 14.02 13.29
C LYS A 38 12.27 12.86 14.00
N ASN A 39 12.01 11.74 13.28
CA ASN A 39 11.26 10.61 13.80
C ASN A 39 11.90 9.29 13.36
N LYS A 40 12.49 8.58 14.32
CA LYS A 40 13.18 7.30 14.10
C LYS A 40 12.31 6.07 14.36
N ILE A 41 11.10 6.25 14.90
CA ILE A 41 10.30 5.16 15.46
C ILE A 41 9.07 4.86 14.61
N THR A 42 8.36 5.89 14.11
CA THR A 42 7.11 5.70 13.38
C THR A 42 7.37 5.00 12.05
N PRO A 43 6.71 3.87 11.76
CA PRO A 43 6.84 3.20 10.46
C PRO A 43 6.43 4.13 9.31
N LEU A 44 7.19 4.07 8.23
CA LEU A 44 6.98 4.88 7.04
C LEU A 44 6.77 3.98 5.83
N VAL A 45 5.61 4.09 5.22
CA VAL A 45 5.20 3.28 4.07
C VAL A 45 4.99 4.18 2.85
N LEU A 46 5.66 3.84 1.76
CA LEU A 46 5.38 4.44 0.45
C LEU A 46 4.21 3.71 -0.21
N MET A 47 3.19 4.45 -0.61
CA MET A 47 2.05 3.94 -1.38
C MET A 47 2.06 4.56 -2.77
N GLY A 48 1.98 3.72 -3.80
CA GLY A 48 2.02 4.21 -5.19
C GLY A 48 1.69 3.14 -6.22
N TYR A 49 2.05 3.43 -7.46
CA TYR A 49 1.83 2.56 -8.62
C TYR A 49 3.16 1.96 -9.09
N LEU A 50 3.08 0.82 -9.79
CA LEU A 50 4.25 0.04 -10.21
C LEU A 50 5.11 0.77 -11.26
N ASN A 51 4.50 1.45 -12.22
CA ASN A 51 5.21 2.04 -13.36
C ASN A 51 6.36 3.01 -12.97
N PRO A 52 6.22 3.94 -12.00
CA PRO A 52 7.35 4.76 -11.57
C PRO A 52 8.50 3.93 -10.96
N ILE A 53 8.19 2.83 -10.31
CA ILE A 53 9.16 1.91 -9.70
C ILE A 53 9.89 1.13 -10.79
N GLU A 54 9.18 0.61 -11.78
CA GLU A 54 9.77 -0.07 -12.94
C GLU A 54 10.69 0.84 -13.75
N ASN A 55 10.26 2.09 -14.00
CA ASN A 55 11.08 3.06 -14.71
C ASN A 55 12.38 3.40 -13.96
N LEU A 56 12.36 3.41 -12.62
CA LEU A 56 13.57 3.59 -11.81
C LEU A 56 14.41 2.31 -11.74
N GLY A 57 13.78 1.16 -11.85
CA GLY A 57 14.33 -0.18 -11.65
C GLY A 57 14.24 -0.62 -10.19
N TYR A 58 13.77 -1.86 -9.95
CA TYR A 58 13.46 -2.40 -8.61
C TYR A 58 14.63 -2.33 -7.63
N LYS A 59 15.84 -2.74 -8.06
CA LYS A 59 17.04 -2.70 -7.20
C LYS A 59 17.39 -1.27 -6.78
N LYS A 60 17.32 -0.32 -7.70
CA LYS A 60 17.63 1.09 -7.43
C LYS A 60 16.57 1.70 -6.53
N PHE A 61 15.28 1.42 -6.80
CA PHE A 61 14.16 1.83 -5.95
C PHE A 61 14.34 1.35 -4.52
N SER A 62 14.52 0.04 -4.32
CA SER A 62 14.65 -0.57 -3.00
C SER A 62 15.83 0.02 -2.21
N LYS A 63 16.99 0.16 -2.85
CA LYS A 63 18.17 0.76 -2.21
C LYS A 63 17.94 2.21 -1.77
N ILE A 64 17.33 3.05 -2.62
CA ILE A 64 17.07 4.46 -2.27
C ILE A 64 15.99 4.54 -1.20
N ALA A 65 14.92 3.73 -1.29
CA ALA A 65 13.87 3.68 -0.29
C ALA A 65 14.44 3.32 1.10
N TYR A 66 15.27 2.29 1.21
CA TYR A 66 15.97 1.92 2.42
C TYR A 66 16.81 3.08 2.97
N GLN A 67 17.66 3.68 2.14
CA GLN A 67 18.50 4.81 2.53
C GLN A 67 17.70 6.04 3.00
N SER A 68 16.49 6.21 2.49
CA SER A 68 15.56 7.26 2.90
C SER A 68 14.76 6.91 4.15
N GLY A 69 14.95 5.72 4.71
CA GLY A 69 14.30 5.24 5.93
C GLY A 69 12.86 4.77 5.72
N VAL A 70 12.54 4.25 4.56
CA VAL A 70 11.24 3.62 4.26
C VAL A 70 11.23 2.21 4.84
N ASP A 71 10.16 1.85 5.55
CA ASP A 71 9.97 0.54 6.18
C ASP A 71 9.09 -0.40 5.36
N GLY A 72 8.25 0.14 4.47
CA GLY A 72 7.35 -0.66 3.65
C GLY A 72 6.95 0.00 2.34
N GLY A 73 6.61 -0.82 1.36
CA GLY A 73 6.04 -0.43 0.09
C GLY A 73 4.66 -1.07 -0.11
N LEU A 74 3.69 -0.28 -0.55
CA LEU A 74 2.37 -0.72 -0.94
C LEU A 74 2.14 -0.30 -2.39
N VAL A 75 2.25 -1.26 -3.32
CA VAL A 75 2.07 -1.01 -4.75
C VAL A 75 0.68 -1.46 -5.17
N VAL A 76 -0.16 -0.49 -5.51
CA VAL A 76 -1.62 -0.68 -5.66
C VAL A 76 -1.98 -1.60 -6.82
N ASP A 77 -1.22 -1.55 -7.89
CA ASP A 77 -1.43 -2.26 -9.17
C ASP A 77 -0.46 -3.44 -9.38
N CYS A 78 0.22 -3.89 -8.31
CA CYS A 78 1.12 -5.04 -8.36
C CYS A 78 0.53 -6.20 -7.54
N PRO A 79 -0.18 -7.15 -8.18
CA PRO A 79 -0.75 -8.29 -7.48
C PRO A 79 0.35 -9.30 -7.07
N PRO A 80 0.09 -10.16 -6.07
CA PRO A 80 1.08 -11.12 -5.58
C PRO A 80 1.72 -11.98 -6.68
N GLU A 81 0.93 -12.34 -7.70
CA GLU A 81 1.35 -13.18 -8.82
C GLU A 81 2.46 -12.54 -9.68
N GLU A 82 2.53 -11.19 -9.67
CA GLU A 82 3.48 -10.40 -10.47
C GLU A 82 4.56 -9.74 -9.59
N SER A 83 4.40 -9.81 -8.26
CA SER A 83 5.21 -9.04 -7.32
C SER A 83 6.54 -9.69 -6.94
N SER A 84 6.85 -10.92 -7.37
CA SER A 84 8.01 -11.67 -6.88
C SER A 84 9.33 -10.91 -7.02
N ALA A 85 9.63 -10.40 -8.22
CA ALA A 85 10.86 -9.66 -8.47
C ALA A 85 11.00 -8.37 -7.63
N LEU A 86 9.90 -7.68 -7.38
CA LEU A 86 9.88 -6.52 -6.49
C LEU A 86 10.01 -6.95 -5.03
N SER A 87 9.29 -7.99 -4.61
CA SER A 87 9.34 -8.53 -3.25
C SER A 87 10.75 -8.96 -2.84
N ASP A 88 11.46 -9.64 -3.72
CA ASP A 88 12.82 -10.12 -3.46
C ASP A 88 13.77 -8.93 -3.16
N VAL A 89 13.77 -7.90 -3.99
CA VAL A 89 14.64 -6.74 -3.78
C VAL A 89 14.22 -5.87 -2.59
N LEU A 90 12.93 -5.81 -2.25
CA LEU A 90 12.47 -5.15 -1.04
C LEU A 90 12.94 -5.90 0.20
N GLN A 91 12.83 -7.23 0.19
CA GLN A 91 13.27 -8.08 1.29
C GLN A 91 14.79 -8.01 1.50
N GLU A 92 15.60 -7.94 0.42
CA GLU A 92 17.05 -7.74 0.51
C GLU A 92 17.45 -6.47 1.28
N ASN A 93 16.55 -5.49 1.35
CA ASN A 93 16.76 -4.20 2.04
C ASN A 93 15.82 -4.02 3.25
N ASP A 94 15.30 -5.10 3.83
CA ASP A 94 14.40 -5.08 5.01
C ASP A 94 13.14 -4.22 4.84
N ILE A 95 12.67 -4.02 3.60
CA ILE A 95 11.44 -3.28 3.31
C ILE A 95 10.27 -4.27 3.16
N CYS A 96 9.22 -4.06 3.94
CA CYS A 96 8.01 -4.87 3.87
C CYS A 96 7.25 -4.66 2.55
N ASN A 97 6.93 -5.74 1.82
CA ASN A 97 5.98 -5.67 0.71
C ASN A 97 4.56 -5.89 1.21
N ILE A 98 3.75 -4.82 1.17
CA ILE A 98 2.38 -4.78 1.70
C ILE A 98 1.41 -4.96 0.56
N HIS A 99 0.53 -5.95 0.67
CA HIS A 99 -0.50 -6.20 -0.35
C HIS A 99 -1.89 -5.79 0.11
N LEU A 100 -2.78 -5.62 -0.88
CA LEU A 100 -4.16 -5.23 -0.68
C LEU A 100 -5.11 -6.42 -0.77
N ALA A 101 -6.09 -6.45 0.13
CA ALA A 101 -7.27 -7.28 0.01
C ALA A 101 -8.52 -6.41 0.02
N SER A 102 -9.60 -6.87 -0.62
CA SER A 102 -10.86 -6.14 -0.75
C SER A 102 -12.06 -7.05 -0.46
N PRO A 103 -13.27 -6.51 -0.30
CA PRO A 103 -14.49 -7.30 -0.14
C PRO A 103 -14.79 -8.25 -1.31
N THR A 104 -14.17 -8.02 -2.47
CA THR A 104 -14.36 -8.84 -3.68
C THR A 104 -13.25 -9.88 -3.87
N THR A 105 -12.25 -9.91 -3.00
CA THR A 105 -11.15 -10.88 -3.05
C THR A 105 -11.67 -12.28 -2.74
N SER A 106 -11.46 -13.24 -3.65
CA SER A 106 -11.82 -14.65 -3.42
C SER A 106 -10.98 -15.27 -2.30
N LYS A 107 -11.47 -16.35 -1.70
CA LYS A 107 -10.76 -17.02 -0.60
C LYS A 107 -9.38 -17.52 -1.05
N SER A 108 -9.26 -18.17 -2.20
CA SER A 108 -7.99 -18.67 -2.72
C SER A 108 -6.97 -17.55 -2.98
N ARG A 109 -7.44 -16.44 -3.53
CA ARG A 109 -6.59 -15.26 -3.75
C ARG A 109 -6.17 -14.60 -2.44
N LEU A 110 -7.05 -14.63 -1.42
CA LEU A 110 -6.75 -14.08 -0.11
C LEU A 110 -5.61 -14.87 0.57
N GLU A 111 -5.57 -16.20 0.42
CA GLU A 111 -4.46 -17.03 0.89
C GLU A 111 -3.14 -16.64 0.23
N SER A 112 -3.13 -16.44 -1.08
CA SER A 112 -1.94 -15.97 -1.81
C SER A 112 -1.49 -14.59 -1.35
N ILE A 113 -2.43 -13.66 -1.15
CA ILE A 113 -2.15 -12.30 -0.67
C ILE A 113 -1.54 -12.32 0.73
N VAL A 114 -2.11 -13.09 1.67
CA VAL A 114 -1.62 -13.21 3.05
C VAL A 114 -0.20 -13.77 3.06
N ASN A 115 0.06 -14.82 2.29
CA ASN A 115 1.38 -15.45 2.24
C ASN A 115 2.47 -14.56 1.62
N ALA A 116 2.09 -13.72 0.65
CA ALA A 116 3.02 -12.79 0.00
C ALA A 116 3.25 -11.51 0.80
N SER A 117 2.36 -11.16 1.73
CA SER A 117 2.42 -9.91 2.49
C SER A 117 3.45 -9.95 3.59
N LYS A 118 4.11 -8.81 3.83
CA LYS A 118 5.01 -8.56 4.96
C LYS A 118 4.60 -7.27 5.67
N GLY A 119 4.90 -7.18 6.96
CA GLY A 119 4.53 -6.03 7.80
C GLY A 119 3.07 -6.04 8.19
N TYR A 120 2.16 -5.84 7.26
CA TYR A 120 0.70 -5.94 7.49
C TYR A 120 -0.06 -6.20 6.19
N LEU A 121 -1.30 -6.63 6.32
CA LEU A 121 -2.26 -6.73 5.22
C LEU A 121 -3.14 -5.47 5.20
N TYR A 122 -3.22 -4.81 4.05
CA TYR A 122 -4.09 -3.65 3.90
C TYR A 122 -5.46 -4.06 3.35
N TYR A 123 -6.49 -3.97 4.18
CA TYR A 123 -7.86 -4.27 3.77
C TYR A 123 -8.60 -3.00 3.33
N VAL A 124 -8.97 -2.96 2.05
CA VAL A 124 -9.76 -1.86 1.47
C VAL A 124 -11.22 -2.07 1.81
N SER A 125 -11.80 -1.22 2.67
CA SER A 125 -13.18 -1.37 3.17
C SER A 125 -14.28 -0.95 2.20
N LEU A 126 -13.91 -0.44 1.00
CA LEU A 126 -14.85 0.11 0.02
C LEU A 126 -15.09 -0.83 -1.15
N LYS A 127 -16.32 -0.77 -1.69
CA LYS A 127 -16.63 -1.20 -3.05
C LYS A 127 -16.65 0.05 -3.94
N GLY A 128 -15.59 0.28 -4.72
CA GLY A 128 -15.48 1.42 -5.63
C GLY A 128 -14.23 2.28 -5.42
N ILE A 129 -14.29 3.51 -5.92
CA ILE A 129 -13.19 4.49 -5.87
C ILE A 129 -13.18 5.27 -4.54
N THR A 130 -12.06 5.91 -4.24
CA THR A 130 -11.89 6.83 -3.10
C THR A 130 -13.02 7.85 -3.02
N GLY A 131 -13.70 7.94 -1.88
CA GLY A 131 -14.86 8.80 -1.67
C GLY A 131 -16.23 8.11 -1.72
N SER A 132 -16.29 6.80 -2.04
CA SER A 132 -17.50 5.98 -1.97
C SER A 132 -17.93 5.70 -0.53
N LYS A 133 -19.18 5.23 -0.33
CA LYS A 133 -19.67 4.87 1.02
C LYS A 133 -19.03 3.58 1.51
N ILE A 134 -18.67 3.55 2.78
CA ILE A 134 -18.15 2.36 3.50
C ILE A 134 -19.14 1.19 3.33
N SER A 135 -18.60 0.00 3.09
CA SER A 135 -19.34 -1.25 3.30
C SER A 135 -19.83 -1.30 4.75
N SER A 136 -20.99 -1.89 5.02
CA SER A 136 -21.48 -1.92 6.41
C SER A 136 -20.43 -2.50 7.36
N ILE A 137 -20.27 -1.93 8.54
CA ILE A 137 -19.31 -2.38 9.56
C ILE A 137 -19.38 -3.91 9.74
N LYS A 138 -20.60 -4.46 9.80
CA LYS A 138 -20.81 -5.92 9.88
C LYS A 138 -20.20 -6.70 8.70
N SER A 139 -20.17 -6.14 7.50
CA SER A 139 -19.55 -6.82 6.35
C SER A 139 -18.03 -6.77 6.44
N ILE A 140 -17.46 -5.70 6.95
CA ILE A 140 -16.02 -5.56 7.20
C ILE A 140 -15.59 -6.56 8.27
N GLU A 141 -16.29 -6.62 9.40
CA GLU A 141 -16.03 -7.59 10.49
C GLU A 141 -16.02 -9.04 9.98
N ARG A 142 -17.00 -9.42 9.15
CA ARG A 142 -17.03 -10.76 8.54
C ARG A 142 -15.80 -11.04 7.69
N SER A 143 -15.38 -10.08 6.87
CA SER A 143 -14.19 -10.21 6.02
C SER A 143 -12.93 -10.32 6.87
N ILE A 144 -12.78 -9.47 7.89
CA ILE A 144 -11.63 -9.52 8.81
C ILE A 144 -11.58 -10.87 9.56
N ASN A 145 -12.71 -11.38 10.03
CA ASN A 145 -12.77 -12.68 10.67
C ASN A 145 -12.44 -13.83 9.72
N MET A 146 -12.77 -13.71 8.43
CA MET A 146 -12.36 -14.68 7.41
C MET A 146 -10.85 -14.60 7.17
N ILE A 147 -10.30 -13.40 7.05
CA ILE A 147 -8.85 -13.19 6.89
C ILE A 147 -8.09 -13.76 8.09
N LYS A 148 -8.53 -13.50 9.31
CA LYS A 148 -7.90 -14.02 10.53
C LYS A 148 -7.85 -15.55 10.58
N LYS A 149 -8.84 -16.25 10.01
CA LYS A 149 -8.84 -17.71 9.93
C LYS A 149 -7.82 -18.31 8.97
N ILE A 150 -7.41 -17.53 7.97
CA ILE A 150 -6.45 -17.92 6.92
C ILE A 150 -5.04 -17.45 7.30
N ASN A 151 -4.96 -16.41 8.12
CA ASN A 151 -3.74 -15.71 8.49
C ASN A 151 -3.00 -16.45 9.62
N GLU A 152 -2.43 -17.60 9.31
CA GLU A 152 -1.66 -18.43 10.26
C GLU A 152 -0.40 -17.71 10.79
N ASN A 153 0.12 -16.75 10.03
CA ASN A 153 1.30 -15.96 10.37
C ASN A 153 1.02 -14.77 11.30
N GLU A 154 -0.23 -14.61 11.78
CA GLU A 154 -0.66 -13.50 12.63
C GLU A 154 -0.32 -12.11 12.08
N LEU A 155 -0.25 -11.97 10.76
CA LEU A 155 0.04 -10.71 10.07
C LEU A 155 -1.00 -9.65 10.49
N PRO A 156 -0.60 -8.47 10.98
CA PRO A 156 -1.53 -7.40 11.32
C PRO A 156 -2.42 -7.03 10.14
N ILE A 157 -3.68 -6.70 10.41
CA ILE A 157 -4.64 -6.27 9.39
C ILE A 157 -4.97 -4.81 9.64
N VAL A 158 -4.67 -3.97 8.66
CA VAL A 158 -5.01 -2.53 8.66
C VAL A 158 -6.19 -2.30 7.74
N VAL A 159 -7.25 -1.71 8.27
CA VAL A 159 -8.44 -1.35 7.49
C VAL A 159 -8.31 0.10 7.03
N GLY A 160 -8.36 0.31 5.73
CA GLY A 160 -8.29 1.64 5.15
C GLY A 160 -9.52 2.01 4.33
N PHE A 161 -9.60 3.29 3.98
CA PHE A 161 -10.67 3.96 3.26
C PHE A 161 -11.96 4.20 4.06
N GLY A 162 -12.54 5.39 3.85
CA GLY A 162 -13.84 5.77 4.35
C GLY A 162 -13.92 6.05 5.85
N ILE A 163 -12.84 5.94 6.59
CA ILE A 163 -12.77 6.32 8.00
C ILE A 163 -12.74 7.84 8.08
N LYS A 164 -13.78 8.43 8.70
CA LYS A 164 -13.96 9.89 8.77
C LYS A 164 -14.09 10.41 10.19
N ASP A 165 -14.51 9.58 11.11
CA ASP A 165 -14.83 9.94 12.47
C ASP A 165 -14.67 8.75 13.43
N LYS A 166 -14.89 9.00 14.70
CA LYS A 166 -14.78 7.98 15.76
C LYS A 166 -15.76 6.81 15.61
N GLN A 167 -16.87 7.00 14.90
CA GLN A 167 -17.87 5.93 14.70
C GLN A 167 -17.45 4.97 13.60
N THR A 168 -16.63 5.45 12.66
CA THR A 168 -16.12 4.68 11.52
C THR A 168 -14.72 4.10 11.76
N ALA A 169 -14.06 4.49 12.83
CA ALA A 169 -12.80 3.95 13.31
C ALA A 169 -13.02 2.82 14.31
#